data_ff872ee857370f542d4d372312f7568a
#
_entry.id   ff872ee857370f542d4d372312f7568a
#
_cell.length_a   1.000
_cell.length_b   1.000
_cell.length_c   1.000
_cell.angle_alpha   90.00
_cell.angle_beta   90.00
_cell.angle_gamma   90.00
#
_symmetry.space_group_name_H-M   'P 1'
#
loop_
_entity.id
_entity.type
_entity.pdbx_description
1 polymer ?
#
loop_
_entity_poly.entity_id
_entity_poly.type
_entity_poly.pdbx_seq_one_letter_code
_entity_poly.pdbx_strand_id
1 'polypeptide(L)'
;MTNLVQNTWWSQFLQDANGVIVDVRTEDEFNDGFIPGAINIDIYKGQGFIYRVEELDKSKNYYVYCAAGVRSANACNAMEQLGFENTFNLLGGFSNWEGPAE
;
A
#
# COMPACT_ATOMS: atom_id res chain seq x y z
N MET A 1 -11.35 -4.76 2.62
CA MET A 1 -9.88 -4.95 2.53
C MET A 1 -9.58 -6.44 2.45
N THR A 2 -8.64 -6.81 1.59
CA THR A 2 -8.23 -8.21 1.42
C THR A 2 -6.76 -8.35 1.79
N ASN A 3 -6.46 -9.27 2.71
CA ASN A 3 -5.09 -9.60 3.06
C ASN A 3 -4.57 -10.64 2.08
N LEU A 4 -3.39 -10.40 1.49
CA LEU A 4 -2.77 -11.30 0.54
C LEU A 4 -1.34 -11.61 0.93
N VAL A 5 -0.93 -12.88 0.79
CA VAL A 5 0.48 -13.26 0.91
C VAL A 5 1.26 -12.68 -0.27
N GLN A 6 2.57 -12.50 -0.11
CA GLN A 6 3.35 -11.71 -1.07
C GLN A 6 3.33 -12.25 -2.51
N ASN A 7 3.36 -13.55 -2.70
CA ASN A 7 3.33 -14.11 -4.04
C ASN A 7 2.03 -13.75 -4.78
N THR A 8 0.90 -13.85 -4.09
CA THR A 8 -0.41 -13.51 -4.66
C THR A 8 -0.54 -12.02 -4.87
N TRP A 9 -0.13 -11.22 -3.87
CA TRP A 9 -0.20 -9.76 -3.93
C TRP A 9 0.59 -9.22 -5.13
N TRP A 10 1.82 -9.70 -5.30
CA TRP A 10 2.69 -9.26 -6.39
C TRP A 10 2.21 -9.75 -7.76
N SER A 11 1.85 -11.03 -7.85
CA SER A 11 1.35 -11.62 -9.09
C SER A 11 0.08 -10.93 -9.57
N GLN A 12 -0.84 -10.65 -8.65
CA GLN A 12 -2.08 -9.95 -8.97
C GLN A 12 -1.81 -8.53 -9.43
N PHE A 13 -0.90 -7.81 -8.74
CA PHE A 13 -0.51 -6.47 -9.14
C PHE A 13 0.07 -6.44 -10.55
N LEU A 14 0.95 -7.38 -10.87
CA LEU A 14 1.62 -7.41 -12.18
C LEU A 14 0.63 -7.61 -13.33
N GLN A 15 -0.53 -8.19 -13.07
CA GLN A 15 -1.56 -8.43 -14.08
C GLN A 15 -2.67 -7.39 -14.04
N ASP A 16 -2.58 -6.40 -13.17
CA ASP A 16 -3.64 -5.44 -12.92
C ASP A 16 -3.29 -4.09 -13.55
N ALA A 17 -3.92 -3.81 -14.69
CA ALA A 17 -3.69 -2.55 -15.41
C ALA A 17 -4.11 -1.32 -14.60
N ASN A 18 -4.98 -1.50 -13.60
CA ASN A 18 -5.47 -0.43 -12.72
C ASN A 18 -4.84 -0.49 -11.33
N GLY A 19 -3.78 -1.28 -11.17
CA GLY A 19 -3.12 -1.44 -9.89
C GLY A 19 -2.18 -0.29 -9.56
N VAL A 20 -2.21 0.15 -8.31
CA VAL A 20 -1.32 1.19 -7.77
C VAL A 20 -0.74 0.67 -6.46
N ILE A 21 0.57 0.72 -6.31
CA ILE A 21 1.22 0.33 -5.05
C ILE A 21 1.38 1.55 -4.16
N VAL A 22 0.96 1.44 -2.91
CA VAL A 22 1.08 2.51 -1.91
C VAL A 22 1.90 2.01 -0.73
N ASP A 23 3.02 2.67 -0.47
CA ASP A 23 3.86 2.46 0.70
C ASP A 23 3.44 3.46 1.77
N VAL A 24 2.89 2.98 2.89
CA VAL A 24 2.39 3.86 3.94
C VAL A 24 3.37 4.03 5.10
N ARG A 25 4.64 3.63 4.88
CA ARG A 25 5.72 3.84 5.86
C ARG A 25 6.17 5.30 5.85
N THR A 26 7.09 5.62 6.75
CA THR A 26 7.69 6.97 6.77
C THR A 26 8.55 7.18 5.52
N GLU A 27 8.83 8.45 5.22
CA GLU A 27 9.71 8.81 4.11
C GLU A 27 11.12 8.23 4.30
N ASP A 28 11.64 8.23 5.52
CA ASP A 28 12.95 7.66 5.80
C ASP A 28 12.99 6.15 5.51
N GLU A 29 11.96 5.42 5.92
CA GLU A 29 11.85 3.99 5.59
C GLU A 29 11.79 3.78 4.08
N PHE A 30 10.98 4.57 3.39
CA PHE A 30 10.84 4.50 1.93
C PHE A 30 12.18 4.75 1.23
N ASN A 31 12.93 5.76 1.68
CA ASN A 31 14.20 6.11 1.06
C ASN A 31 15.28 5.04 1.27
N ASP A 32 15.13 4.19 2.28
CA ASP A 32 16.06 3.07 2.53
C ASP A 32 15.76 1.84 1.67
N GLY A 33 14.68 1.86 0.90
CA GLY A 33 14.30 0.76 0.02
C GLY A 33 12.79 0.65 -0.08
N PHE A 34 12.30 0.35 -1.29
CA PHE A 34 10.86 0.27 -1.55
C PHE A 34 10.56 -0.68 -2.69
N ILE A 35 9.32 -1.13 -2.79
CA ILE A 35 8.86 -1.97 -3.90
C ILE A 35 8.72 -1.10 -5.15
N PRO A 36 9.28 -1.52 -6.31
CA PRO A 36 9.26 -0.71 -7.53
C PRO A 36 7.85 -0.23 -7.90
N GLY A 37 7.74 1.04 -8.25
CA GLY A 37 6.49 1.66 -8.64
C GLY A 37 5.66 2.20 -7.47
N ALA A 38 6.07 1.96 -6.23
CA ALA A 38 5.31 2.42 -5.07
C ALA A 38 5.33 3.94 -4.93
N ILE A 39 4.18 4.50 -4.58
CA ILE A 39 4.09 5.89 -4.11
C ILE A 39 4.09 5.88 -2.59
N ASN A 40 4.77 6.84 -1.99
CA ASN A 40 4.88 6.90 -0.52
C ASN A 40 3.88 7.90 0.04
N ILE A 41 2.99 7.42 0.90
CA ILE A 41 2.02 8.26 1.63
C ILE A 41 2.06 7.81 3.09
N ASP A 42 2.79 8.55 3.91
CA ASP A 42 3.04 8.20 5.31
C ASP A 42 1.77 8.27 6.16
N ILE A 43 1.34 7.12 6.70
CA ILE A 43 0.13 7.06 7.53
C ILE A 43 0.28 7.87 8.83
N TYR A 44 1.50 8.09 9.31
CA TYR A 44 1.72 8.86 10.54
C TYR A 44 1.47 10.37 10.37
N LYS A 45 1.26 10.83 9.14
CA LYS A 45 0.91 12.23 8.90
C LYS A 45 -0.53 12.58 9.28
N GLY A 46 -1.29 11.60 9.78
CA GLY A 46 -2.65 11.84 10.28
C GLY A 46 -3.55 12.44 9.21
N GLN A 47 -4.01 13.68 9.43
CA GLN A 47 -4.87 14.37 8.47
C GLN A 47 -4.17 14.56 7.12
N GLY A 48 -2.85 14.73 7.10
CA GLY A 48 -2.08 14.81 5.86
C GLY A 48 -2.16 13.54 5.03
N PHE A 49 -2.16 12.36 5.68
CA PHE A 49 -2.39 11.09 5.00
C PHE A 49 -3.77 11.08 4.33
N ILE A 50 -4.81 11.49 5.07
CA ILE A 50 -6.18 11.53 4.56
C ILE A 50 -6.28 12.45 3.34
N TYR A 51 -5.70 13.64 3.40
CA TYR A 51 -5.72 14.58 2.28
C TYR A 51 -5.05 13.98 1.03
N ARG A 52 -3.91 13.29 1.23
CA ARG A 52 -3.19 12.68 0.12
C ARG A 52 -3.98 11.56 -0.54
N VAL A 53 -4.57 10.65 0.25
CA VAL A 53 -5.34 9.54 -0.33
C VAL A 53 -6.63 10.03 -0.99
N GLU A 54 -7.23 11.11 -0.49
CA GLU A 54 -8.43 11.67 -1.09
C GLU A 54 -8.18 12.19 -2.53
N GLU A 55 -6.94 12.47 -2.88
CA GLU A 55 -6.56 12.90 -4.23
C GLU A 55 -6.44 11.73 -5.21
N LEU A 56 -6.46 10.49 -4.73
CA LEU A 56 -6.31 9.31 -5.56
C LEU A 56 -7.64 8.92 -6.21
N ASP A 57 -7.54 8.26 -7.36
CA ASP A 57 -8.71 7.72 -8.07
C ASP A 57 -9.25 6.50 -7.31
N LYS A 58 -10.42 6.65 -6.71
CA LYS A 58 -11.00 5.61 -5.84
C LYS A 58 -11.48 4.38 -6.59
N SER A 59 -11.57 4.45 -7.91
CA SER A 59 -11.99 3.31 -8.75
C SER A 59 -10.84 2.37 -9.10
N LYS A 60 -9.60 2.76 -8.81
CA LYS A 60 -8.44 1.90 -9.06
C LYS A 60 -8.26 0.89 -7.93
N ASN A 61 -7.34 -0.05 -8.15
CA ASN A 61 -7.03 -1.12 -7.20
C ASN A 61 -5.73 -0.79 -6.48
N TYR A 62 -5.76 -0.74 -5.14
CA TYR A 62 -4.63 -0.28 -4.37
C TYR A 62 -3.98 -1.44 -3.60
N TYR A 63 -2.69 -1.61 -3.87
CA TYR A 63 -1.84 -2.63 -3.25
C TYR A 63 -0.99 -1.93 -2.21
N VAL A 64 -1.32 -2.12 -0.94
CA VAL A 64 -0.83 -1.30 0.17
C VAL A 64 0.10 -2.12 1.05
N TYR A 65 1.23 -1.53 1.44
CA TYR A 65 2.16 -2.20 2.34
C TYR A 65 2.81 -1.24 3.33
N CYS A 66 3.29 -1.81 4.43
CA CYS A 66 4.16 -1.15 5.40
C CYS A 66 5.30 -2.09 5.75
N ALA A 67 5.93 -1.95 6.91
CA ALA A 67 7.04 -2.83 7.30
C ALA A 67 6.56 -4.23 7.68
N ALA A 68 5.49 -4.35 8.48
CA ALA A 68 5.04 -5.62 9.04
C ALA A 68 3.57 -5.97 8.75
N GLY A 69 2.82 -5.08 8.12
CA GLY A 69 1.43 -5.33 7.73
C GLY A 69 0.37 -4.67 8.60
N VAL A 70 0.73 -4.05 9.73
CA VAL A 70 -0.23 -3.45 10.66
C VAL A 70 -0.66 -2.04 10.21
N ARG A 71 0.30 -1.16 9.95
CA ARG A 71 0.01 0.20 9.45
C ARG A 71 -0.77 0.14 8.14
N SER A 72 -0.39 -0.79 7.26
CA SER A 72 -1.05 -0.93 5.96
C SER A 72 -2.47 -1.47 6.10
N ALA A 73 -2.74 -2.37 7.06
CA ALA A 73 -4.10 -2.81 7.34
C ALA A 73 -4.96 -1.64 7.81
N ASN A 74 -4.42 -0.79 8.68
CA ASN A 74 -5.11 0.41 9.13
C ASN A 74 -5.35 1.38 7.98
N ALA A 75 -4.37 1.55 7.10
CA ALA A 75 -4.50 2.39 5.91
C ALA A 75 -5.61 1.89 4.99
N CYS A 76 -5.66 0.58 4.73
CA CYS A 76 -6.71 -0.01 3.91
C CYS A 76 -8.09 0.23 4.50
N ASN A 77 -8.24 0.05 5.83
CA ASN A 77 -9.52 0.30 6.50
C ASN A 77 -9.95 1.75 6.37
N ALA A 78 -9.02 2.69 6.54
CA ALA A 78 -9.31 4.11 6.37
C ALA A 78 -9.72 4.43 4.92
N MET A 79 -9.01 3.87 3.94
CA MET A 79 -9.31 4.07 2.53
C MET A 79 -10.70 3.54 2.18
N GLU A 80 -11.08 2.38 2.71
CA GLU A 80 -12.42 1.82 2.48
C GLU A 80 -13.52 2.73 3.04
N GLN A 81 -13.29 3.31 4.22
CA GLN A 81 -14.23 4.26 4.80
C GLN A 81 -14.36 5.53 3.96
N LEU A 82 -13.33 5.85 3.19
CA LEU A 82 -13.33 7.00 2.27
C LEU A 82 -13.91 6.66 0.89
N GLY A 83 -14.33 5.42 0.67
CA GLY A 83 -14.98 5.02 -0.57
C GLY A 83 -14.11 4.29 -1.58
N PHE A 84 -12.90 3.88 -1.20
CA PHE A 84 -12.05 3.07 -2.07
C PHE A 84 -12.64 1.66 -2.19
N GLU A 85 -12.79 1.18 -3.42
CA GLU A 85 -13.48 -0.08 -3.68
C GLU A 85 -12.61 -1.31 -3.44
N ASN A 86 -11.32 -1.22 -3.80
CA ASN A 86 -10.44 -2.38 -3.76
C ASN A 86 -9.10 -2.02 -3.11
N THR A 87 -8.84 -2.59 -1.94
CA THR A 87 -7.57 -2.44 -1.24
C THR A 87 -7.03 -3.83 -0.85
N PHE A 88 -5.76 -4.05 -1.10
CA PHE A 88 -5.08 -5.33 -0.86
C PHE A 88 -3.88 -5.10 0.04
N ASN A 89 -3.92 -5.66 1.25
CA ASN A 89 -2.85 -5.53 2.22
C ASN A 89 -1.81 -6.62 2.05
N LEU A 90 -0.54 -6.24 1.96
CA LEU A 90 0.57 -7.18 1.88
C LEU A 90 0.85 -7.76 3.27
N LEU A 91 0.49 -9.02 3.48
CA LEU A 91 0.80 -9.72 4.73
C LEU A 91 2.32 -9.85 4.89
N GLY A 92 2.80 -9.59 6.10
CA GLY A 92 4.23 -9.63 6.42
C GLY A 92 5.00 -8.39 6.02
N GLY A 93 4.46 -7.58 5.14
CA GLY A 93 5.05 -6.29 4.75
C GLY A 93 6.42 -6.37 4.11
N PHE A 94 7.09 -5.23 4.05
CA PHE A 94 8.40 -5.10 3.41
C PHE A 94 9.50 -5.86 4.17
N SER A 95 9.34 -6.04 5.48
CA SER A 95 10.32 -6.78 6.30
C SER A 95 10.51 -8.23 5.84
N ASN A 96 9.46 -8.85 5.29
CA ASN A 96 9.51 -10.23 4.79
C ASN A 96 9.48 -10.29 3.26
N TRP A 97 9.59 -9.15 2.60
CA TRP A 97 9.48 -9.07 1.15
C TRP A 97 10.66 -9.75 0.46
N GLU A 98 10.38 -10.67 -0.44
CA GLU A 98 11.37 -11.42 -1.21
C GLU A 98 11.40 -11.05 -2.68
N GLY A 99 10.53 -10.12 -3.09
CA GLY A 99 10.46 -9.65 -4.47
C GLY A 99 11.46 -8.54 -4.78
N PRO A 100 11.32 -7.89 -5.95
CA PRO A 100 12.22 -6.81 -6.33
C PRO A 100 12.07 -5.60 -5.40
N ALA A 101 13.17 -4.87 -5.21
CA ALA A 101 13.22 -3.65 -4.42
C ALA A 101 14.19 -2.66 -5.04
N GLU A 102 13.90 -1.40 -4.84
CA GLU A 102 14.74 -0.28 -5.30
C GLU A 102 15.33 0.54 -4.15
#